data_6f69062b0a72dd77401d93c2f551e73e
#
_entry.id   6f69062b0a72dd77401d93c2f551e73e
#
_cell.length_a   1.000
_cell.length_b   1.000
_cell.length_c   1.000
_cell.angle_alpha   90.00
_cell.angle_beta   90.00
_cell.angle_gamma   90.00
#
_symmetry.space_group_name_H-M   'P 1'
#
loop_
_entity.id
_entity.type
_entity.pdbx_description
1 polymer ?
#
loop_
_entity_poly.entity_id
_entity_poly.type
_entity_poly.pdbx_seq_one_letter_code
_entity_poly.pdbx_strand_id
1 'polypeptide(L)'
;MLVVFVGLCDAVSSFQLPSLAGILPNFLAANTTVRSSWKEDSDSVWYFAIGSMMNKVSVSLRGLTPLESHPAEILDFELEFLAGGAAVAAQKVNSSFHGVLHKMTRKDMKALDKLEGGYQRIPATVRLYNSTILPHCSVYSYGKYMTRPGNISAYSKPSERYMSLLIQGCEQHNVKKSYIDYLRSIPSTPYRRPSEYKTIPIPPNLPTWTEAKLLSGNGKFLNPAYFALNGKVFEYTARRFYFFNRQKKRMRRFFRKAVAGKHLELVLSRLLYDPRFPPLENMDNCSLEQSAAVEDSFAGGFYNNLKKYVKPVARLERNCLM
;
A
#
# COMPACT_ATOMS: atom_id res chain seq x y z
N MET A 1 7.46 6.92 -5.58
CA MET A 1 7.57 7.82 -4.43
C MET A 1 6.39 7.73 -3.46
N LEU A 2 5.43 6.93 -3.82
CA LEU A 2 4.15 6.74 -3.11
C LEU A 2 4.13 5.50 -2.18
N VAL A 3 5.08 4.64 -2.31
CA VAL A 3 5.08 3.23 -1.90
C VAL A 3 5.49 2.93 -0.49
N VAL A 4 6.26 3.81 0.11
CA VAL A 4 6.57 3.68 1.55
C VAL A 4 5.30 3.85 2.41
N PHE A 5 4.21 4.32 1.82
CA PHE A 5 2.97 4.60 2.53
C PHE A 5 2.00 3.40 2.61
N VAL A 6 1.97 2.51 1.63
CA VAL A 6 1.00 1.40 1.62
C VAL A 6 1.39 0.27 2.56
N GLY A 7 2.70 -0.02 2.68
CA GLY A 7 3.21 -0.96 3.70
C GLY A 7 3.34 -0.35 5.11
N LEU A 8 3.35 0.99 5.23
CA LEU A 8 3.52 1.68 6.51
C LEU A 8 2.22 1.84 7.31
N CYS A 9 1.05 1.82 6.68
CA CYS A 9 -0.20 1.98 7.40
C CYS A 9 -0.57 0.79 8.28
N ASP A 10 -0.16 -0.42 7.87
CA ASP A 10 -0.38 -1.62 8.67
C ASP A 10 0.82 -1.94 9.58
N ALA A 11 2.01 -1.36 9.30
CA ALA A 11 3.26 -1.63 10.02
C ALA A 11 3.71 -0.55 11.03
N VAL A 12 3.12 0.63 11.06
CA VAL A 12 3.61 1.78 11.88
C VAL A 12 3.38 1.62 13.38
N SER A 13 2.66 0.61 13.84
CA SER A 13 2.47 0.41 15.28
C SER A 13 3.67 -0.21 16.03
N SER A 14 4.75 -0.67 15.34
CA SER A 14 5.79 -1.47 16.01
C SER A 14 7.25 -1.31 15.54
N PHE A 15 7.64 -0.31 14.76
CA PHE A 15 9.04 -0.21 14.29
C PHE A 15 9.92 0.76 15.11
N GLN A 16 10.80 0.19 15.95
CA GLN A 16 12.11 0.77 16.31
C GLN A 16 13.16 0.26 15.31
N LEU A 17 13.92 1.17 14.70
CA LEU A 17 15.00 0.85 13.74
C LEU A 17 16.30 0.53 14.46
N PRO A 18 16.97 -0.61 14.16
CA PRO A 18 18.39 -0.79 14.49
C PRO A 18 19.29 -0.16 13.44
N SER A 19 20.48 0.25 13.90
CA SER A 19 21.55 0.91 13.15
C SER A 19 22.31 -0.02 12.21
N LEU A 20 22.89 0.59 11.16
CA LEU A 20 23.73 -0.02 10.14
C LEU A 20 25.07 -0.55 10.66
N ALA A 21 25.49 -1.71 10.23
CA ALA A 21 26.82 -2.00 9.67
C ALA A 21 26.99 -3.48 9.25
N GLY A 22 27.49 -3.71 8.04
CA GLY A 22 28.52 -4.72 7.76
C GLY A 22 28.14 -6.07 7.14
N ILE A 23 28.70 -6.33 5.94
CA ILE A 23 29.29 -7.57 5.42
C ILE A 23 28.42 -8.47 4.53
N LEU A 24 28.87 -8.55 3.26
CA LEU A 24 28.56 -9.58 2.25
C LEU A 24 29.26 -10.93 2.56
N PRO A 25 28.72 -12.06 2.10
CA PRO A 25 29.43 -12.78 1.04
C PRO A 25 28.55 -13.37 -0.08
N ASN A 26 29.20 -13.58 -1.21
CA ASN A 26 28.77 -14.23 -2.44
C ASN A 26 28.35 -15.69 -2.25
N PHE A 27 27.33 -16.12 -3.00
CA PHE A 27 27.17 -17.52 -3.35
C PHE A 27 26.85 -17.70 -4.83
N LEU A 28 27.64 -18.58 -5.43
CA LEU A 28 27.66 -18.98 -6.83
C LEU A 28 26.44 -19.84 -7.21
N ALA A 29 25.97 -19.64 -8.42
CA ALA A 29 24.90 -20.36 -9.05
C ALA A 29 25.30 -21.77 -9.47
N ALA A 30 24.42 -22.75 -9.26
CA ALA A 30 24.46 -24.03 -9.95
C ALA A 30 23.50 -24.00 -11.14
N ASN A 31 24.07 -24.15 -12.35
CA ASN A 31 23.34 -24.24 -13.61
C ASN A 31 22.67 -25.61 -13.75
N THR A 32 21.36 -25.64 -13.91
CA THR A 32 20.68 -26.76 -14.57
C THR A 32 19.79 -26.21 -15.66
N THR A 33 20.20 -26.43 -16.91
CA THR A 33 19.57 -25.94 -18.12
C THR A 33 18.36 -26.83 -18.49
N VAL A 34 17.15 -26.36 -18.22
CA VAL A 34 15.95 -26.87 -18.87
C VAL A 34 15.55 -25.86 -19.94
N ARG A 35 15.81 -26.19 -21.20
CA ARG A 35 15.34 -25.42 -22.36
C ARG A 35 13.83 -25.57 -22.48
N SER A 36 13.07 -24.56 -22.04
CA SER A 36 11.68 -24.40 -22.44
C SER A 36 11.59 -23.43 -23.62
N SER A 37 10.73 -23.74 -24.58
CA SER A 37 10.51 -23.02 -25.85
C SER A 37 9.79 -21.67 -25.72
N TRP A 38 9.72 -21.10 -24.51
CA TRP A 38 9.19 -19.77 -24.27
C TRP A 38 10.30 -18.74 -24.52
N LYS A 39 10.23 -18.08 -25.70
CA LYS A 39 11.03 -16.86 -25.92
C LYS A 39 10.58 -15.84 -24.87
N GLU A 40 11.50 -15.43 -23.98
CA GLU A 40 11.32 -14.21 -23.21
C GLU A 40 11.01 -13.10 -24.21
N ASP A 41 9.78 -12.60 -24.17
CA ASP A 41 9.43 -11.38 -24.87
C ASP A 41 10.30 -10.28 -24.24
N SER A 42 11.19 -9.67 -25.03
CA SER A 42 12.20 -8.71 -24.52
C SER A 42 11.56 -7.55 -23.76
N ASP A 43 10.28 -7.29 -23.97
CA ASP A 43 9.57 -6.11 -23.48
C ASP A 43 8.59 -6.38 -22.33
N SER A 44 8.37 -7.64 -21.95
CA SER A 44 7.45 -7.99 -20.87
C SER A 44 8.05 -8.91 -19.82
N VAL A 45 7.42 -8.97 -18.65
CA VAL A 45 7.81 -9.78 -17.48
C VAL A 45 6.55 -10.39 -16.87
N TRP A 46 6.61 -11.68 -16.53
CA TRP A 46 5.57 -12.35 -15.74
C TRP A 46 5.79 -12.10 -14.26
N TYR A 47 4.78 -11.52 -13.61
CA TYR A 47 4.78 -11.19 -12.19
C TYR A 47 3.61 -11.86 -11.48
N PHE A 48 3.91 -12.64 -10.44
CA PHE A 48 2.88 -13.29 -9.61
C PHE A 48 2.50 -12.38 -8.45
N ALA A 49 1.28 -11.88 -8.48
CA ALA A 49 0.69 -11.02 -7.46
C ALA A 49 0.07 -11.87 -6.34
N ILE A 50 0.36 -11.50 -5.08
CA ILE A 50 -0.06 -12.22 -3.87
C ILE A 50 -0.85 -11.34 -2.88
N GLY A 51 -0.79 -10.03 -3.07
CA GLY A 51 -1.38 -9.04 -2.16
C GLY A 51 -2.36 -8.12 -2.88
N SER A 52 -2.38 -6.85 -2.49
CA SER A 52 -3.27 -5.85 -3.10
C SER A 52 -3.11 -5.70 -4.61
N MET A 53 -2.00 -6.19 -5.18
CA MET A 53 -1.78 -6.23 -6.63
C MET A 53 -2.63 -7.27 -7.37
N MET A 54 -3.32 -8.16 -6.67
CA MET A 54 -4.36 -9.01 -7.29
C MET A 54 -5.63 -8.22 -7.62
N ASN A 55 -5.90 -7.12 -6.91
CA ASN A 55 -7.11 -6.34 -7.05
C ASN A 55 -7.01 -5.33 -8.20
N LYS A 56 -7.92 -5.41 -9.17
CA LYS A 56 -7.93 -4.56 -10.39
C LYS A 56 -7.95 -3.07 -10.08
N VAL A 57 -8.73 -2.65 -9.08
CA VAL A 57 -8.79 -1.24 -8.66
C VAL A 57 -7.45 -0.79 -8.07
N SER A 58 -6.87 -1.61 -7.20
CA SER A 58 -5.55 -1.33 -6.61
C SER A 58 -4.45 -1.20 -7.66
N VAL A 59 -4.45 -2.04 -8.69
CA VAL A 59 -3.51 -1.99 -9.83
C VAL A 59 -3.69 -0.68 -10.60
N SER A 60 -4.92 -0.36 -10.98
CA SER A 60 -5.27 0.87 -11.71
C SER A 60 -4.88 2.14 -10.94
N LEU A 61 -5.18 2.20 -9.64
CA LEU A 61 -4.82 3.35 -8.77
C LEU A 61 -3.30 3.59 -8.67
N ARG A 62 -2.50 2.57 -8.96
CA ARG A 62 -1.03 2.68 -9.05
C ARG A 62 -0.54 3.08 -10.43
N GLY A 63 -1.45 3.29 -11.38
CA GLY A 63 -1.13 3.64 -12.76
C GLY A 63 -0.46 2.50 -13.52
N LEU A 64 -0.77 1.26 -13.14
CA LEU A 64 -0.25 0.05 -13.78
C LEU A 64 -1.34 -0.58 -14.64
N THR A 65 -0.93 -1.12 -15.79
CA THR A 65 -1.85 -1.78 -16.73
C THR A 65 -1.25 -3.10 -17.19
N PRO A 66 -1.57 -4.22 -16.54
CA PRO A 66 -1.14 -5.54 -17.00
C PRO A 66 -1.62 -5.80 -18.43
N LEU A 67 -0.74 -6.36 -19.26
CA LEU A 67 -1.07 -6.80 -20.62
C LEU A 67 -2.02 -7.99 -20.60
N GLU A 68 -1.78 -8.90 -19.67
CA GLU A 68 -2.57 -10.12 -19.44
C GLU A 68 -2.64 -10.40 -17.93
N SER A 69 -3.69 -11.10 -17.51
CA SER A 69 -3.88 -11.51 -16.11
C SER A 69 -4.57 -12.86 -16.04
N HIS A 70 -3.97 -13.82 -15.35
CA HIS A 70 -4.46 -15.18 -15.25
C HIS A 70 -4.49 -15.64 -13.78
N PRO A 71 -5.52 -16.39 -13.34
CA PRO A 71 -5.46 -17.10 -12.07
C PRO A 71 -4.39 -18.19 -12.16
N ALA A 72 -3.59 -18.32 -11.11
CA ALA A 72 -2.46 -19.24 -11.12
C ALA A 72 -2.09 -19.71 -9.72
N GLU A 73 -1.21 -20.70 -9.67
CA GLU A 73 -0.64 -21.30 -8.46
C GLU A 73 0.88 -21.13 -8.49
N ILE A 74 1.46 -20.55 -7.46
CA ILE A 74 2.91 -20.49 -7.28
C ILE A 74 3.38 -21.74 -6.55
N LEU A 75 4.50 -22.33 -7.02
CA LEU A 75 5.07 -23.57 -6.50
C LEU A 75 6.27 -23.27 -5.60
N ASP A 76 6.48 -24.10 -4.57
CA ASP A 76 7.55 -24.00 -3.58
C ASP A 76 7.52 -22.72 -2.75
N PHE A 77 6.32 -22.18 -2.52
CA PHE A 77 6.08 -21.02 -1.67
C PHE A 77 4.86 -21.22 -0.76
N GLU A 78 4.86 -20.53 0.37
CA GLU A 78 3.69 -20.36 1.22
C GLU A 78 3.35 -18.88 1.40
N LEU A 79 2.08 -18.57 1.63
CA LEU A 79 1.61 -17.23 1.95
C LEU A 79 1.85 -16.96 3.43
N GLU A 80 2.62 -15.93 3.74
CA GLU A 80 2.81 -15.43 5.10
C GLU A 80 2.38 -13.97 5.21
N PHE A 81 2.16 -13.50 6.44
CA PHE A 81 1.87 -12.09 6.72
C PHE A 81 2.96 -11.51 7.62
N LEU A 82 3.55 -10.39 7.19
CA LEU A 82 4.57 -9.65 7.95
C LEU A 82 4.00 -9.06 9.24
N ALA A 83 4.88 -8.64 10.12
CA ALA A 83 4.52 -7.70 11.18
C ALA A 83 3.84 -6.48 10.55
N GLY A 84 2.53 -6.27 10.87
CA GLY A 84 1.69 -5.26 10.20
C GLY A 84 0.70 -5.82 9.17
N GLY A 85 0.68 -7.14 8.94
CA GLY A 85 -0.37 -7.83 8.20
C GLY A 85 -0.23 -7.79 6.68
N ALA A 86 0.88 -7.30 6.12
CA ALA A 86 1.11 -7.33 4.68
C ALA A 86 1.54 -8.73 4.20
N ALA A 87 1.00 -9.18 3.07
CA ALA A 87 1.32 -10.50 2.50
C ALA A 87 2.76 -10.55 1.96
N VAL A 88 3.40 -11.70 2.09
CA VAL A 88 4.70 -12.04 1.53
C VAL A 88 4.70 -13.49 1.06
N ALA A 89 5.37 -13.76 -0.07
CA ALA A 89 5.64 -15.12 -0.52
C ALA A 89 6.92 -15.63 0.16
N ALA A 90 6.78 -16.59 1.07
CA ALA A 90 7.89 -17.24 1.74
C ALA A 90 8.27 -18.51 0.99
N GLN A 91 9.54 -18.71 0.65
CA GLN A 91 10.02 -19.95 0.05
C GLN A 91 9.83 -21.15 0.98
N LYS A 92 9.15 -22.19 0.47
CA LYS A 92 8.91 -23.44 1.21
C LYS A 92 8.69 -24.58 0.22
N VAL A 93 9.66 -25.48 0.15
CA VAL A 93 9.62 -26.64 -0.74
C VAL A 93 8.35 -27.45 -0.52
N ASN A 94 7.74 -27.96 -1.59
CA ASN A 94 6.52 -28.75 -1.61
C ASN A 94 5.27 -28.01 -1.08
N SER A 95 5.32 -26.70 -0.93
CA SER A 95 4.15 -25.86 -0.65
C SER A 95 3.70 -25.14 -1.90
N SER A 96 2.43 -24.75 -1.96
CA SER A 96 1.90 -23.92 -3.03
C SER A 96 0.71 -23.10 -2.54
N PHE A 97 0.44 -21.99 -3.21
CA PHE A 97 -0.76 -21.20 -2.98
C PHE A 97 -1.19 -20.46 -4.24
N HIS A 98 -2.43 -19.96 -4.26
CA HIS A 98 -2.97 -19.30 -5.44
C HIS A 98 -2.86 -17.79 -5.40
N GLY A 99 -2.86 -17.17 -6.57
CA GLY A 99 -2.84 -15.74 -6.77
C GLY A 99 -3.13 -15.38 -8.22
N VAL A 100 -2.67 -14.22 -8.66
CA VAL A 100 -2.87 -13.72 -10.02
C VAL A 100 -1.53 -13.52 -10.70
N LEU A 101 -1.34 -14.14 -11.85
CA LEU A 101 -0.17 -13.95 -12.70
C LEU A 101 -0.46 -12.83 -13.70
N HIS A 102 0.29 -11.75 -13.63
CA HIS A 102 0.22 -10.62 -14.56
C HIS A 102 1.39 -10.64 -15.53
N LYS A 103 1.09 -10.41 -16.81
CA LYS A 103 2.11 -10.02 -17.80
C LYS A 103 2.24 -8.51 -17.77
N MET A 104 3.40 -8.01 -17.38
CA MET A 104 3.68 -6.60 -17.17
C MET A 104 4.68 -6.08 -18.19
N THR A 105 4.53 -4.84 -18.65
CA THR A 105 5.62 -4.19 -19.38
C THR A 105 6.84 -4.01 -18.45
N ARG A 106 8.06 -4.00 -19.02
CA ARG A 106 9.28 -3.69 -18.23
C ARG A 106 9.22 -2.29 -17.58
N LYS A 107 8.50 -1.35 -18.20
CA LYS A 107 8.27 -0.01 -17.65
C LYS A 107 7.42 -0.09 -16.38
N ASP A 108 6.31 -0.82 -16.43
CA ASP A 108 5.40 -0.98 -15.29
C ASP A 108 6.05 -1.81 -14.18
N MET A 109 6.81 -2.86 -14.52
CA MET A 109 7.61 -3.58 -13.53
C MET A 109 8.62 -2.67 -12.81
N LYS A 110 9.34 -1.80 -13.53
CA LYS A 110 10.24 -0.81 -12.90
C LYS A 110 9.48 0.19 -12.02
N ALA A 111 8.25 0.54 -12.39
CA ALA A 111 7.39 1.38 -11.56
C ALA A 111 6.97 0.62 -10.30
N LEU A 112 6.56 -0.64 -10.43
CA LEU A 112 6.19 -1.51 -9.32
C LEU A 112 7.37 -1.79 -8.37
N ASP A 113 8.58 -2.07 -8.87
CA ASP A 113 9.79 -2.23 -8.05
C ASP A 113 10.06 -1.01 -7.14
N LYS A 114 9.75 0.20 -7.63
CA LYS A 114 9.88 1.42 -6.79
C LYS A 114 8.79 1.49 -5.73
N LEU A 115 7.66 0.90 -6.03
CA LEU A 115 6.51 0.82 -5.15
C LEU A 115 6.75 -0.22 -4.06
N GLU A 116 7.29 -1.33 -4.35
CA GLU A 116 7.59 -2.45 -3.46
C GLU A 116 9.00 -2.38 -2.82
N GLY A 117 9.50 -1.18 -2.61
CA GLY A 117 10.89 -0.92 -2.20
C GLY A 117 11.36 -1.51 -0.85
N GLY A 118 10.48 -2.23 -0.15
CA GLY A 118 10.83 -3.03 1.04
C GLY A 118 11.04 -4.52 0.72
N TYR A 119 10.45 -5.00 -0.38
CA TYR A 119 10.51 -6.40 -0.82
C TYR A 119 11.67 -6.64 -1.75
N GLN A 120 12.05 -7.90 -1.87
CA GLN A 120 12.96 -8.39 -2.90
C GLN A 120 12.17 -9.16 -3.94
N ARG A 121 12.34 -8.80 -5.21
CA ARG A 121 11.78 -9.56 -6.33
C ARG A 121 12.69 -10.75 -6.62
N ILE A 122 12.14 -11.95 -6.56
CA ILE A 122 12.83 -13.22 -6.77
C ILE A 122 12.17 -14.05 -7.87
N PRO A 123 12.90 -14.97 -8.52
CA PRO A 123 12.32 -15.90 -9.49
C PRO A 123 11.38 -16.89 -8.81
N ALA A 124 10.36 -17.31 -9.55
CA ALA A 124 9.36 -18.27 -9.12
C ALA A 124 8.85 -19.12 -10.30
N THR A 125 8.44 -20.34 -9.99
CA THR A 125 7.71 -21.22 -10.92
C THR A 125 6.23 -21.13 -10.62
N VAL A 126 5.43 -20.89 -11.67
CA VAL A 126 3.99 -20.70 -11.58
C VAL A 126 3.28 -21.69 -12.50
N ARG A 127 2.20 -22.28 -11.98
CA ARG A 127 1.31 -23.18 -12.74
C ARG A 127 0.01 -22.44 -13.03
N LEU A 128 -0.34 -22.33 -14.31
CA LEU A 128 -1.67 -21.87 -14.74
C LEU A 128 -2.72 -22.96 -14.50
N TYR A 129 -4.00 -22.59 -14.46
CA TYR A 129 -5.09 -23.56 -14.25
C TYR A 129 -5.32 -24.51 -15.43
N ASN A 130 -4.75 -24.24 -16.58
CA ASN A 130 -4.68 -25.17 -17.73
C ASN A 130 -3.47 -26.11 -17.66
N SER A 131 -2.79 -26.20 -16.51
CA SER A 131 -1.59 -27.00 -16.25
C SER A 131 -0.30 -26.54 -16.93
N THR A 132 -0.30 -25.41 -17.62
CA THR A 132 0.93 -24.81 -18.17
C THR A 132 1.83 -24.33 -17.05
N ILE A 133 3.12 -24.71 -17.09
CA ILE A 133 4.14 -24.30 -16.10
C ILE A 133 5.02 -23.22 -16.72
N LEU A 134 5.17 -22.11 -15.99
CA LEU A 134 6.00 -20.98 -16.34
C LEU A 134 7.15 -20.84 -15.31
N PRO A 135 8.39 -21.24 -15.66
CA PRO A 135 9.50 -21.34 -14.69
C PRO A 135 10.21 -20.02 -14.38
N HIS A 136 9.96 -18.96 -15.15
CA HIS A 136 10.70 -17.69 -15.03
C HIS A 136 9.80 -16.51 -14.67
N CYS A 137 8.81 -16.73 -13.79
CA CYS A 137 8.01 -15.66 -13.23
C CYS A 137 8.75 -14.96 -12.10
N SER A 138 8.28 -13.79 -11.70
CA SER A 138 8.79 -13.05 -10.55
C SER A 138 7.73 -12.96 -9.47
N VAL A 139 8.17 -12.99 -8.21
CA VAL A 139 7.31 -12.70 -7.04
C VAL A 139 8.05 -11.79 -6.07
N TYR A 140 7.33 -10.97 -5.32
CA TYR A 140 7.91 -10.22 -4.20
C TYR A 140 7.91 -11.07 -2.93
N SER A 141 9.12 -11.23 -2.37
CA SER A 141 9.39 -11.98 -1.16
C SER A 141 10.10 -11.11 -0.12
N TYR A 142 10.57 -11.71 0.97
CA TYR A 142 11.32 -11.02 2.02
C TYR A 142 12.46 -10.20 1.43
N GLY A 143 12.47 -8.90 1.74
CA GLY A 143 13.56 -8.02 1.37
C GLY A 143 14.75 -8.14 2.33
N LYS A 144 15.88 -7.56 1.94
CA LYS A 144 17.14 -7.57 2.72
C LYS A 144 17.00 -7.15 4.19
N TYR A 145 16.00 -6.33 4.49
CA TYR A 145 15.78 -5.78 5.83
C TYR A 145 14.51 -6.35 6.50
N MET A 146 13.90 -7.36 5.88
CA MET A 146 12.76 -8.08 6.44
C MET A 146 13.28 -9.40 7.02
N THR A 147 13.17 -9.56 8.31
CA THR A 147 13.45 -10.84 8.95
C THR A 147 12.17 -11.68 8.96
N ARG A 148 12.28 -12.93 8.51
CA ARG A 148 11.21 -13.90 8.75
C ARG A 148 11.00 -13.98 10.27
N PRO A 149 9.79 -13.80 10.77
CA PRO A 149 9.54 -13.92 12.20
C PRO A 149 9.97 -15.33 12.64
N GLY A 150 10.97 -15.43 13.52
CA GLY A 150 11.44 -16.72 14.04
C GLY A 150 10.43 -17.42 14.96
N ASN A 151 9.29 -16.77 15.22
CA ASN A 151 8.25 -17.29 16.09
C ASN A 151 6.87 -16.97 15.51
N ILE A 152 6.00 -17.96 15.36
CA ILE A 152 4.64 -17.85 14.80
C ILE A 152 3.79 -16.81 15.55
N SER A 153 4.10 -16.53 16.81
CA SER A 153 3.42 -15.48 17.61
C SER A 153 3.70 -14.05 17.14
N ALA A 154 4.70 -13.83 16.29
CA ALA A 154 5.03 -12.52 15.72
C ALA A 154 4.25 -12.18 14.43
N TYR A 155 3.42 -13.11 13.93
CA TYR A 155 2.51 -12.82 12.83
C TYR A 155 1.45 -11.81 13.27
N SER A 156 1.53 -10.61 12.75
CA SER A 156 0.42 -9.67 12.88
C SER A 156 -0.73 -10.15 12.03
N LYS A 157 -1.92 -10.23 12.63
CA LYS A 157 -3.13 -10.52 11.85
C LYS A 157 -3.28 -9.44 10.78
N PRO A 158 -3.53 -9.81 9.51
CA PRO A 158 -3.87 -8.84 8.49
C PRO A 158 -5.14 -8.07 8.89
N SER A 159 -5.29 -6.85 8.43
CA SER A 159 -6.55 -6.13 8.62
C SER A 159 -7.65 -6.72 7.73
N GLU A 160 -8.90 -6.66 8.17
CA GLU A 160 -10.05 -7.08 7.37
C GLU A 160 -10.12 -6.31 6.03
N ARG A 161 -9.76 -5.01 6.04
CA ARG A 161 -9.60 -4.22 4.82
C ARG A 161 -8.62 -4.86 3.84
N TYR A 162 -7.46 -5.31 4.33
CA TYR A 162 -6.46 -5.92 3.48
C TYR A 162 -6.91 -7.29 2.98
N MET A 163 -7.49 -8.11 3.84
CA MET A 163 -8.05 -9.40 3.42
C MET A 163 -9.18 -9.24 2.40
N SER A 164 -10.03 -8.23 2.54
CA SER A 164 -11.07 -7.90 1.55
C SER A 164 -10.47 -7.55 0.18
N LEU A 165 -9.33 -6.85 0.13
CA LEU A 165 -8.61 -6.59 -1.12
C LEU A 165 -8.09 -7.86 -1.78
N LEU A 166 -7.54 -8.79 -0.99
CA LEU A 166 -7.03 -10.07 -1.50
C LEU A 166 -8.17 -10.93 -2.03
N ILE A 167 -9.23 -11.09 -1.26
CA ILE A 167 -10.41 -11.88 -1.61
C ILE A 167 -11.07 -11.33 -2.86
N GLN A 168 -11.34 -10.03 -2.90
CA GLN A 168 -11.93 -9.37 -4.08
C GLN A 168 -11.03 -9.51 -5.32
N GLY A 169 -9.71 -9.38 -5.16
CA GLY A 169 -8.75 -9.62 -6.24
C GLY A 169 -8.81 -11.05 -6.78
N CYS A 170 -8.91 -12.04 -5.90
CA CYS A 170 -9.09 -13.44 -6.28
C CYS A 170 -10.41 -13.66 -7.04
N GLU A 171 -11.52 -13.07 -6.55
CA GLU A 171 -12.83 -13.14 -7.19
C GLU A 171 -12.82 -12.50 -8.59
N GLN A 172 -12.22 -11.33 -8.73
CA GLN A 172 -12.10 -10.58 -10.00
C GLN A 172 -11.33 -11.34 -11.09
N HIS A 173 -10.51 -12.32 -10.71
CA HIS A 173 -9.68 -13.11 -11.63
C HIS A 173 -10.06 -14.60 -11.63
N ASN A 174 -11.20 -14.99 -11.06
CA ASN A 174 -11.67 -16.37 -11.02
C ASN A 174 -10.64 -17.35 -10.41
N VAL A 175 -9.98 -16.94 -9.34
CA VAL A 175 -9.14 -17.84 -8.54
C VAL A 175 -10.01 -18.91 -7.90
N LYS A 176 -9.48 -20.12 -7.69
CA LYS A 176 -10.22 -21.26 -7.12
C LYS A 176 -10.98 -20.89 -5.85
N LYS A 177 -12.26 -21.26 -5.83
CA LYS A 177 -13.15 -20.98 -4.68
C LYS A 177 -12.59 -21.51 -3.37
N SER A 178 -12.01 -22.71 -3.36
CA SER A 178 -11.39 -23.32 -2.17
C SER A 178 -10.28 -22.44 -1.57
N TYR A 179 -9.50 -21.75 -2.41
CA TYR A 179 -8.48 -20.82 -1.94
C TYR A 179 -9.09 -19.51 -1.42
N ILE A 180 -10.15 -19.02 -2.06
CA ILE A 180 -10.91 -17.86 -1.55
C ILE A 180 -11.50 -18.16 -0.18
N ASP A 181 -12.07 -19.35 0.01
CA ASP A 181 -12.61 -19.79 1.28
C ASP A 181 -11.51 -19.95 2.35
N TYR A 182 -10.31 -20.45 1.96
CA TYR A 182 -9.13 -20.44 2.82
C TYR A 182 -8.73 -19.01 3.24
N LEU A 183 -8.68 -18.04 2.32
CA LEU A 183 -8.38 -16.65 2.68
C LEU A 183 -9.41 -16.08 3.66
N ARG A 184 -10.69 -16.40 3.50
CA ARG A 184 -11.76 -16.00 4.42
C ARG A 184 -11.61 -16.61 5.82
N SER A 185 -11.00 -17.79 5.92
CA SER A 185 -10.76 -18.45 7.21
C SER A 185 -9.59 -17.86 8.00
N ILE A 186 -8.73 -17.06 7.36
CA ILE A 186 -7.59 -16.44 8.03
C ILE A 186 -8.06 -15.38 9.02
N PRO A 187 -7.70 -15.52 10.32
CA PRO A 187 -8.08 -14.54 11.33
C PRO A 187 -7.54 -13.14 10.96
N SER A 188 -8.42 -12.16 10.92
CA SER A 188 -8.06 -10.76 10.62
C SER A 188 -8.45 -9.84 11.77
N THR A 189 -7.82 -8.65 11.78
CA THR A 189 -8.24 -7.57 12.66
C THR A 189 -9.47 -6.89 12.03
N PRO A 190 -10.61 -6.88 12.70
CA PRO A 190 -11.85 -6.39 12.13
C PRO A 190 -11.78 -4.88 11.81
N TYR A 191 -12.65 -4.44 10.91
CA TYR A 191 -12.91 -3.02 10.72
C TYR A 191 -13.39 -2.41 12.05
N ARG A 192 -12.92 -1.21 12.33
CA ARG A 192 -13.52 -0.44 13.41
C ARG A 192 -14.94 -0.01 13.03
N ARG A 193 -15.81 0.00 14.02
CA ARG A 193 -17.15 0.58 13.87
C ARG A 193 -17.03 2.12 13.78
N PRO A 194 -17.91 2.83 13.12
CA PRO A 194 -17.88 4.30 13.06
C PRO A 194 -17.78 4.98 14.43
N SER A 195 -18.42 4.42 15.46
CA SER A 195 -18.33 4.89 16.85
C SER A 195 -16.93 4.74 17.49
N GLU A 196 -16.07 3.92 16.92
CA GLU A 196 -14.71 3.64 17.40
C GLU A 196 -13.64 4.40 16.60
N TYR A 197 -14.04 5.16 15.58
CA TYR A 197 -13.11 5.91 14.75
C TYR A 197 -12.37 6.96 15.57
N LYS A 198 -11.06 6.98 15.40
CA LYS A 198 -10.21 8.00 16.00
C LYS A 198 -10.36 9.31 15.24
N THR A 199 -10.66 10.37 15.98
CA THR A 199 -10.70 11.70 15.42
C THR A 199 -9.52 12.53 15.91
N ILE A 200 -9.09 13.50 15.12
CA ILE A 200 -8.06 14.44 15.52
C ILE A 200 -8.75 15.61 16.23
N PRO A 201 -8.47 15.85 17.53
CA PRO A 201 -9.04 16.98 18.22
C PRO A 201 -8.52 18.29 17.64
N ILE A 202 -9.42 19.27 17.53
CA ILE A 202 -9.09 20.63 17.10
C ILE A 202 -9.61 21.63 18.13
N PRO A 203 -8.92 22.79 18.32
CA PRO A 203 -9.39 23.85 19.18
C PRO A 203 -10.80 24.30 18.79
N PRO A 204 -11.68 24.63 19.77
CA PRO A 204 -13.06 25.02 19.48
C PRO A 204 -13.18 26.34 18.70
N ASN A 205 -12.27 27.28 18.94
CA ASN A 205 -12.33 28.66 18.44
C ASN A 205 -11.52 28.88 17.15
N LEU A 206 -11.37 27.86 16.30
CA LEU A 206 -10.69 28.02 15.03
C LEU A 206 -11.61 28.75 14.02
N PRO A 207 -11.03 29.63 13.16
CA PRO A 207 -11.78 30.31 12.12
C PRO A 207 -12.34 29.34 11.09
N THR A 208 -13.40 29.72 10.43
CA THR A 208 -13.93 29.02 9.25
C THR A 208 -13.27 29.54 7.99
N TRP A 209 -12.86 28.66 7.12
CA TRP A 209 -12.22 28.97 5.84
C TRP A 209 -13.05 28.45 4.67
N THR A 210 -12.98 29.19 3.57
CA THR A 210 -13.52 28.77 2.28
C THR A 210 -12.55 27.82 1.55
N GLU A 211 -13.05 27.09 0.58
CA GLU A 211 -12.24 26.27 -0.33
C GLU A 211 -11.14 27.10 -1.04
N ALA A 212 -11.46 28.32 -1.47
CA ALA A 212 -10.50 29.20 -2.12
C ALA A 212 -9.28 29.48 -1.21
N LYS A 213 -9.52 29.65 0.09
CA LYS A 213 -8.45 29.85 1.06
C LYS A 213 -7.63 28.59 1.29
N LEU A 214 -8.26 27.41 1.31
CA LEU A 214 -7.55 26.12 1.35
C LEU A 214 -6.63 25.98 0.12
N LEU A 215 -7.13 26.21 -1.08
CA LEU A 215 -6.38 26.13 -2.34
C LEU A 215 -5.18 27.07 -2.40
N SER A 216 -5.26 28.26 -1.78
CA SER A 216 -4.13 29.21 -1.70
C SER A 216 -2.94 28.64 -0.96
N GLY A 217 -3.15 27.72 -0.02
CA GLY A 217 -2.12 27.01 0.76
C GLY A 217 -1.45 25.88 0.00
N ASN A 218 -1.04 26.11 -1.24
CA ASN A 218 -0.54 25.09 -2.17
C ASN A 218 0.91 24.62 -1.92
N GLY A 219 1.58 25.12 -0.90
CA GLY A 219 2.95 24.71 -0.53
C GLY A 219 4.04 25.13 -1.54
N LYS A 220 3.72 25.91 -2.57
CA LYS A 220 4.70 26.41 -3.55
C LYS A 220 5.45 27.62 -2.98
N PHE A 221 6.72 27.75 -3.33
CA PHE A 221 7.60 28.84 -2.88
C PHE A 221 7.54 29.06 -1.36
N LEU A 222 7.06 30.20 -0.93
CA LEU A 222 6.90 30.60 0.48
C LEU A 222 5.50 30.33 1.02
N ASN A 223 4.56 29.89 0.16
CA ASN A 223 3.20 29.61 0.60
C ASN A 223 3.18 28.47 1.62
N PRO A 224 2.33 28.56 2.65
CA PRO A 224 2.10 27.48 3.57
C PRO A 224 1.52 26.26 2.83
N ALA A 225 1.66 25.09 3.41
CA ALA A 225 1.05 23.87 2.90
C ALA A 225 -0.15 23.52 3.77
N TYR A 226 -1.33 23.96 3.35
CA TYR A 226 -2.59 23.61 4.00
C TYR A 226 -3.19 22.36 3.35
N PHE A 227 -3.94 21.60 4.12
CA PHE A 227 -4.77 20.50 3.63
C PHE A 227 -6.00 20.33 4.52
N ALA A 228 -7.07 19.84 3.95
CA ALA A 228 -8.29 19.53 4.67
C ALA A 228 -8.41 18.03 4.95
N LEU A 229 -9.06 17.68 6.05
CA LEU A 229 -9.43 16.32 6.41
C LEU A 229 -10.66 16.37 7.32
N ASN A 230 -11.76 15.74 6.89
CA ASN A 230 -13.03 15.68 7.61
C ASN A 230 -13.49 17.05 8.12
N GLY A 231 -13.48 18.05 7.23
CA GLY A 231 -13.90 19.42 7.54
C GLY A 231 -12.94 20.20 8.46
N LYS A 232 -11.76 19.71 8.71
CA LYS A 232 -10.71 20.34 9.51
C LYS A 232 -9.55 20.75 8.61
N VAL A 233 -9.03 21.96 8.76
CA VAL A 233 -7.87 22.43 7.99
C VAL A 233 -6.62 22.38 8.85
N PHE A 234 -5.58 21.81 8.27
CA PHE A 234 -4.27 21.64 8.90
C PHE A 234 -3.19 22.36 8.10
N GLU A 235 -2.20 22.88 8.81
CA GLU A 235 -0.96 23.39 8.25
C GLU A 235 0.18 22.40 8.47
N TYR A 236 0.94 22.12 7.42
CA TYR A 236 2.19 21.38 7.53
C TYR A 236 3.37 22.36 7.74
N THR A 237 3.88 22.45 8.95
CA THR A 237 4.83 23.48 9.42
C THR A 237 6.30 23.08 9.33
N ALA A 238 6.66 21.88 8.85
CA ALA A 238 8.05 21.45 8.81
C ALA A 238 8.93 22.38 7.95
N ARG A 239 9.87 23.06 8.60
CA ARG A 239 10.80 24.00 7.98
C ARG A 239 11.81 23.30 7.03
N ARG A 240 12.47 24.09 6.15
CA ARG A 240 13.39 23.61 5.11
C ARG A 240 14.66 22.88 5.62
N PHE A 241 15.01 22.99 6.90
CA PHE A 241 16.30 22.62 7.46
C PHE A 241 16.59 21.13 7.66
N TYR A 242 15.75 20.21 7.14
CA TYR A 242 15.98 18.77 7.31
C TYR A 242 16.65 18.12 6.09
N PHE A 243 17.75 18.72 5.60
CA PHE A 243 18.45 18.22 4.41
C PHE A 243 19.04 16.82 4.58
N PHE A 244 19.44 16.45 5.79
CA PHE A 244 20.14 15.20 6.06
C PHE A 244 19.24 13.98 6.36
N ASN A 245 17.96 14.16 6.62
CA ASN A 245 17.06 13.05 6.92
C ASN A 245 16.15 12.74 5.72
N ARG A 246 16.47 11.63 5.02
CA ARG A 246 15.75 11.17 3.81
C ARG A 246 14.24 11.01 4.05
N GLN A 247 13.83 10.47 5.21
CA GLN A 247 12.43 10.25 5.55
C GLN A 247 11.67 11.57 5.73
N LYS A 248 12.23 12.51 6.47
CA LYS A 248 11.65 13.86 6.65
C LYS A 248 11.56 14.63 5.33
N LYS A 249 12.56 14.47 4.45
CA LYS A 249 12.54 15.05 3.09
C LYS A 249 11.41 14.46 2.24
N ARG A 250 11.16 13.14 2.33
CA ARG A 250 10.03 12.47 1.64
C ARG A 250 8.68 12.96 2.16
N MET A 251 8.48 13.02 3.49
CA MET A 251 7.26 13.53 4.13
C MET A 251 6.96 14.97 3.71
N ARG A 252 7.96 15.86 3.78
CA ARG A 252 7.82 17.23 3.34
C ARG A 252 7.42 17.31 1.86
N ARG A 253 8.05 16.50 0.98
CA ARG A 253 7.70 16.46 -0.44
C ARG A 253 6.27 15.99 -0.65
N PHE A 254 5.81 15.01 0.11
CA PHE A 254 4.43 14.52 0.09
C PHE A 254 3.45 15.64 0.46
N PHE A 255 3.58 16.22 1.66
CA PHE A 255 2.66 17.28 2.09
C PHE A 255 2.67 18.50 1.16
N ARG A 256 3.83 18.96 0.72
CA ARG A 256 3.92 20.17 -0.13
C ARG A 256 3.60 19.94 -1.61
N LYS A 257 3.67 18.73 -2.13
CA LYS A 257 3.45 18.45 -3.55
C LYS A 257 2.18 17.66 -3.85
N ALA A 258 1.85 16.69 -2.99
CA ALA A 258 0.74 15.81 -3.24
C ALA A 258 -0.54 16.26 -2.53
N VAL A 259 -0.41 16.87 -1.34
CA VAL A 259 -1.53 17.12 -0.44
C VAL A 259 -1.87 18.62 -0.32
N ALA A 260 -0.88 19.52 -0.41
CA ALA A 260 -1.10 20.95 -0.18
C ALA A 260 -2.16 21.55 -1.12
N GLY A 261 -3.07 22.31 -0.55
CA GLY A 261 -4.23 22.90 -1.23
C GLY A 261 -5.33 21.89 -1.56
N LYS A 262 -5.38 20.72 -0.92
CA LYS A 262 -6.32 19.66 -1.25
C LYS A 262 -6.95 19.03 -0.01
N HIS A 263 -8.03 18.29 -0.24
CA HIS A 263 -8.59 17.35 0.72
C HIS A 263 -7.72 16.08 0.79
N LEU A 264 -7.34 15.70 1.99
CA LEU A 264 -6.51 14.52 2.22
C LEU A 264 -7.27 13.23 1.88
N GLU A 265 -8.59 13.25 1.96
CA GLU A 265 -9.49 12.17 1.52
C GLU A 265 -9.23 11.76 0.06
N LEU A 266 -9.10 12.73 -0.85
CA LEU A 266 -8.82 12.46 -2.27
C LEU A 266 -7.49 11.74 -2.48
N VAL A 267 -6.52 12.03 -1.62
CA VAL A 267 -5.20 11.42 -1.71
C VAL A 267 -5.18 10.05 -1.04
N LEU A 268 -5.72 9.96 0.17
CA LEU A 268 -5.66 8.74 0.96
C LEU A 268 -6.63 7.66 0.48
N SER A 269 -7.82 8.01 -0.05
CA SER A 269 -8.73 7.00 -0.63
C SER A 269 -8.10 6.21 -1.77
N ARG A 270 -7.18 6.84 -2.52
CA ARG A 270 -6.42 6.17 -3.58
C ARG A 270 -5.22 5.39 -3.05
N LEU A 271 -4.53 5.94 -2.02
CA LEU A 271 -3.36 5.33 -1.42
C LEU A 271 -3.69 4.13 -0.54
N LEU A 272 -4.76 4.28 0.22
CA LEU A 272 -5.24 3.33 1.21
C LEU A 272 -6.60 2.76 0.76
N TYR A 273 -6.71 2.44 -0.52
CA TYR A 273 -7.98 1.98 -1.09
C TYR A 273 -8.67 0.97 -0.15
N ASP A 274 -9.88 1.29 0.22
CA ASP A 274 -10.74 0.45 1.06
C ASP A 274 -11.89 -0.07 0.19
N PRO A 275 -12.06 -1.39 0.01
CA PRO A 275 -13.11 -1.96 -0.83
C PRO A 275 -14.53 -1.59 -0.43
N ARG A 276 -14.75 -1.10 0.79
CA ARG A 276 -16.06 -0.62 1.23
C ARG A 276 -16.47 0.70 0.56
N PHE A 277 -15.50 1.47 0.07
CA PHE A 277 -15.72 2.79 -0.50
C PHE A 277 -15.08 2.90 -1.89
N PRO A 278 -15.75 3.58 -2.84
CA PRO A 278 -15.12 3.86 -4.13
C PRO A 278 -13.94 4.82 -3.96
N PRO A 279 -12.90 4.73 -4.82
CA PRO A 279 -11.86 5.74 -4.87
C PRO A 279 -12.45 7.10 -5.22
N LEU A 280 -12.08 8.15 -4.49
CA LEU A 280 -12.61 9.49 -4.71
C LEU A 280 -11.93 10.17 -5.90
N GLU A 281 -12.74 10.72 -6.80
CA GLU A 281 -12.29 11.61 -7.87
C GLU A 281 -12.40 13.07 -7.45
N ASN A 282 -13.47 13.41 -6.71
CA ASN A 282 -13.74 14.72 -6.13
C ASN A 282 -14.37 14.55 -4.74
N MET A 283 -14.65 15.65 -4.03
CA MET A 283 -15.24 15.60 -2.69
C MET A 283 -16.76 15.43 -2.71
N ASP A 284 -17.43 15.68 -3.83
CA ASP A 284 -18.88 15.58 -3.94
C ASP A 284 -19.37 14.15 -3.71
N ASN A 285 -18.53 13.18 -4.05
CA ASN A 285 -18.79 11.75 -3.86
C ASN A 285 -18.28 11.20 -2.52
N CYS A 286 -17.76 12.06 -1.63
CA CYS A 286 -17.21 11.63 -0.35
C CYS A 286 -18.30 11.58 0.72
N SER A 287 -18.71 10.37 1.13
CA SER A 287 -19.63 10.23 2.26
C SER A 287 -18.99 10.66 3.59
N LEU A 288 -19.82 11.02 4.57
CA LEU A 288 -19.35 11.33 5.93
C LEU A 288 -18.62 10.15 6.56
N GLU A 289 -19.09 8.94 6.34
CA GLU A 289 -18.45 7.72 6.84
C GLU A 289 -17.09 7.51 6.20
N GLN A 290 -16.97 7.68 4.87
CA GLN A 290 -15.70 7.58 4.17
C GLN A 290 -14.69 8.62 4.67
N SER A 291 -15.10 9.86 4.87
CA SER A 291 -14.25 10.92 5.40
C SER A 291 -13.80 10.60 6.83
N ALA A 292 -14.69 10.11 7.68
CA ALA A 292 -14.36 9.67 9.04
C ALA A 292 -13.42 8.46 9.06
N ALA A 293 -13.61 7.48 8.17
CA ALA A 293 -12.72 6.32 8.05
C ALA A 293 -11.31 6.72 7.59
N VAL A 294 -11.21 7.70 6.67
CA VAL A 294 -9.91 8.26 6.25
C VAL A 294 -9.24 8.99 7.42
N GLU A 295 -10.01 9.77 8.21
CA GLU A 295 -9.49 10.43 9.41
C GLU A 295 -9.01 9.40 10.45
N ASP A 296 -9.75 8.33 10.72
CA ASP A 296 -9.33 7.24 11.62
C ASP A 296 -8.01 6.63 11.18
N SER A 297 -7.88 6.32 9.90
CA SER A 297 -6.64 5.77 9.32
C SER A 297 -5.47 6.74 9.46
N PHE A 298 -5.68 8.02 9.23
CA PHE A 298 -4.66 9.06 9.39
C PHE A 298 -4.31 9.26 10.87
N ALA A 299 -5.29 9.35 11.74
CA ALA A 299 -5.09 9.53 13.19
C ALA A 299 -4.36 8.34 13.82
N GLY A 300 -4.71 7.12 13.44
CA GLY A 300 -4.12 5.89 13.94
C GLY A 300 -2.69 5.63 13.46
N GLY A 301 -2.43 5.91 12.18
CA GLY A 301 -1.17 5.55 11.53
C GLY A 301 -0.14 6.69 11.43
N PHE A 302 -0.58 7.89 11.08
CA PHE A 302 0.33 8.97 10.68
C PHE A 302 0.41 10.13 11.65
N TYR A 303 -0.72 10.54 12.19
CA TYR A 303 -0.82 11.78 12.96
C TYR A 303 0.08 11.79 14.18
N ASN A 304 0.19 10.70 14.92
CA ASN A 304 1.04 10.62 16.11
C ASN A 304 2.51 10.92 15.83
N ASN A 305 3.00 10.52 14.64
CA ASN A 305 4.37 10.81 14.21
C ASN A 305 4.53 12.21 13.62
N LEU A 306 3.43 12.84 13.25
CA LEU A 306 3.40 14.12 12.53
C LEU A 306 2.87 15.29 13.36
N LYS A 307 2.24 15.05 14.52
CA LYS A 307 1.57 16.09 15.35
C LYS A 307 2.44 17.30 15.66
N LYS A 308 3.77 17.16 15.71
CA LYS A 308 4.69 18.29 15.86
C LYS A 308 4.89 19.13 14.59
N TYR A 309 4.46 18.62 13.43
CA TYR A 309 4.58 19.28 12.13
C TYR A 309 3.24 19.59 11.48
N VAL A 310 2.15 19.06 12.02
CA VAL A 310 0.80 19.22 11.50
C VAL A 310 -0.02 19.89 12.60
N LYS A 311 -0.47 21.13 12.33
CA LYS A 311 -1.25 21.93 13.27
C LYS A 311 -2.62 22.21 12.70
N PRO A 312 -3.71 22.03 13.46
CA PRO A 312 -5.03 22.49 13.05
C PRO A 312 -5.04 24.02 13.05
N VAL A 313 -5.57 24.63 11.99
CA VAL A 313 -5.56 26.10 11.80
C VAL A 313 -6.93 26.66 11.49
N ALA A 314 -7.87 25.84 11.00
CA ALA A 314 -9.23 26.28 10.68
C ALA A 314 -10.22 25.11 10.63
N ARG A 315 -11.49 25.44 10.55
CA ARG A 315 -12.56 24.57 10.05
C ARG A 315 -12.82 24.91 8.59
N LEU A 316 -13.16 23.92 7.78
CA LEU A 316 -13.57 24.19 6.41
C LEU A 316 -15.09 24.41 6.39
N GLU A 317 -15.52 25.43 5.69
CA GLU A 317 -16.92 25.66 5.38
C GLU A 317 -17.44 24.45 4.59
N ARG A 318 -18.37 23.70 5.18
CA ARG A 318 -19.04 22.63 4.44
C ARG A 318 -20.09 23.30 3.58
N ASN A 319 -19.93 23.28 2.27
CA ASN A 319 -21.08 23.42 1.41
C ASN A 319 -21.98 22.21 1.70
N CYS A 320 -22.94 22.38 2.60
CA CYS A 320 -23.99 21.39 2.78
C CYS A 320 -24.73 21.32 1.45
N LEU A 321 -24.40 20.33 0.63
CA LEU A 321 -25.36 19.86 -0.35
C LEU A 321 -26.47 19.22 0.47
N MET A 322 -27.54 20.00 0.67
CA MET A 322 -28.83 19.52 1.17
C MET A 322 -29.42 18.50 0.20
#